data_4ca5d93e6febcdc123ed149574f2df7d
#
_entry.id   4ca5d93e6febcdc123ed149574f2df7d
#
_cell.length_a   1.000
_cell.length_b   1.000
_cell.length_c   1.000
_cell.angle_alpha   90.00
_cell.angle_beta   90.00
_cell.angle_gamma   90.00
#
_symmetry.space_group_name_H-M   'P 1'
#
loop_
_entity.id
_entity.type
_entity.pdbx_description
1 polymer ?
#
loop_
_entity_poly.entity_id
_entity_poly.type
_entity_poly.pdbx_seq_one_letter_code
_entity_poly.pdbx_strand_id
1 'polypeptide(L)'
;MRKMLGKVHDWLPQNVSSKIRAFLVVSRVEFMVMGIPVIALSALLAASRPTDLMGDAAVRLGLLTAVWYFAYWISSQVNCIADYELDKTYKSRLPRSIDVLKGPTTIWTMIAIETVLASAIVVYLAISESRVGLVVLWVAGLFLVAAYSLEPLRFKQRGLLNLVTLSLILYFLPSLYIYYAMAPRMEMLPLLALVGFSTQMIGLLLVNQIEDYHEDRQMSVLTSTVRWGLKRASLVALSFTAVMSAALLVVFGILARNPYAFVGVAVMLVSYTAALRYHFKLFEGAASWEATHSRAAAQRVRRLAAQVPLWFFVAGMPLVLVAGLNLI
;
A
#
# COMPACT_ATOMS: atom_id res chain seq x y z
N MET A 1 -13.52 -9.02 7.17
CA MET A 1 -12.91 -9.01 5.86
C MET A 1 -12.10 -10.24 5.54
N ARG A 2 -11.38 -10.90 6.48
CA ARG A 2 -10.94 -12.31 6.25
C ARG A 2 -12.11 -13.24 5.83
N LYS A 3 -13.37 -12.91 6.17
CA LYS A 3 -14.57 -13.54 5.60
C LYS A 3 -15.15 -12.83 4.36
N MET A 4 -14.82 -11.58 4.08
CA MET A 4 -15.31 -10.84 2.89
C MET A 4 -14.30 -10.81 1.73
N LEU A 5 -13.01 -10.75 1.98
CA LEU A 5 -11.93 -11.13 1.05
C LEU A 5 -11.57 -12.61 1.28
N GLY A 6 -12.46 -13.28 2.00
CA GLY A 6 -12.37 -14.66 2.32
C GLY A 6 -12.03 -15.43 1.10
N LYS A 7 -10.75 -15.68 0.97
CA LYS A 7 -10.31 -16.70 0.10
C LYS A 7 -10.46 -16.30 -1.39
N VAL A 8 -9.49 -15.50 -1.95
CA VAL A 8 -9.19 -15.58 -3.38
C VAL A 8 -9.20 -17.05 -3.84
N HIS A 9 -8.87 -17.95 -2.95
CA HIS A 9 -9.03 -19.37 -3.04
C HIS A 9 -10.48 -19.83 -3.31
N ASP A 10 -11.50 -19.18 -2.76
CA ASP A 10 -12.93 -19.54 -2.96
C ASP A 10 -13.51 -18.93 -4.24
N TRP A 11 -12.84 -17.92 -4.82
CA TRP A 11 -13.23 -17.33 -6.10
C TRP A 11 -12.62 -18.07 -7.30
N LEU A 12 -11.54 -18.82 -7.07
CA LEU A 12 -10.93 -19.58 -8.13
C LEU A 12 -11.70 -20.88 -8.37
N PRO A 13 -12.00 -21.22 -9.64
CA PRO A 13 -12.61 -22.49 -9.99
C PRO A 13 -11.82 -23.67 -9.38
N GLN A 14 -12.52 -24.75 -9.02
CA GLN A 14 -11.91 -25.93 -8.37
C GLN A 14 -10.82 -26.60 -9.24
N ASN A 15 -10.87 -26.39 -10.55
CA ASN A 15 -9.91 -26.89 -11.53
C ASN A 15 -8.57 -26.11 -11.59
N VAL A 16 -8.46 -24.97 -10.88
CA VAL A 16 -7.20 -24.21 -10.84
C VAL A 16 -6.16 -24.99 -10.06
N SER A 17 -4.98 -25.16 -10.68
CA SER A 17 -3.84 -25.86 -10.10
C SER A 17 -3.50 -25.34 -8.70
N SER A 18 -3.19 -26.26 -7.78
CA SER A 18 -2.76 -25.92 -6.41
C SER A 18 -1.54 -24.99 -6.39
N LYS A 19 -0.64 -25.10 -7.38
CA LYS A 19 0.53 -24.22 -7.53
C LYS A 19 0.14 -22.79 -7.87
N ILE A 20 -0.82 -22.58 -8.80
CA ILE A 20 -1.32 -21.26 -9.13
C ILE A 20 -1.96 -20.62 -7.88
N ARG A 21 -2.78 -21.38 -7.14
CA ARG A 21 -3.37 -20.88 -5.90
C ARG A 21 -2.30 -20.51 -4.86
N ALA A 22 -1.27 -21.34 -4.72
CA ALA A 22 -0.17 -21.07 -3.80
C ALA A 22 0.61 -19.82 -4.22
N PHE A 23 0.89 -19.62 -5.51
CA PHE A 23 1.50 -18.41 -6.04
C PHE A 23 0.68 -17.16 -5.70
N LEU A 24 -0.63 -17.17 -5.97
CA LEU A 24 -1.51 -16.05 -5.69
C LEU A 24 -1.54 -15.68 -4.18
N VAL A 25 -1.45 -16.70 -3.30
CA VAL A 25 -1.38 -16.49 -1.85
C VAL A 25 -0.05 -15.86 -1.42
N VAL A 26 1.08 -16.35 -1.93
CA VAL A 26 2.42 -15.85 -1.57
C VAL A 26 2.66 -14.46 -2.15
N SER A 27 2.13 -14.18 -3.34
CA SER A 27 2.17 -12.86 -3.97
C SER A 27 1.09 -11.91 -3.46
N ARG A 28 0.24 -12.33 -2.51
CA ARG A 28 -0.83 -11.54 -1.87
C ARG A 28 -1.70 -10.76 -2.87
N VAL A 29 -2.10 -11.43 -3.95
CA VAL A 29 -2.83 -10.82 -5.09
C VAL A 29 -4.13 -10.13 -4.66
N GLU A 30 -4.74 -10.56 -3.54
CA GLU A 30 -5.93 -9.94 -2.96
C GLU A 30 -5.76 -8.46 -2.58
N PHE A 31 -4.53 -7.99 -2.38
CA PHE A 31 -4.25 -6.59 -2.04
C PHE A 31 -3.78 -5.76 -3.24
N MET A 32 -3.57 -6.37 -4.41
CA MET A 32 -3.10 -5.64 -5.61
C MET A 32 -4.06 -4.56 -6.07
N VAL A 33 -5.34 -4.71 -5.77
CA VAL A 33 -6.37 -3.70 -6.02
C VAL A 33 -6.05 -2.36 -5.34
N MET A 34 -5.30 -2.37 -4.24
CA MET A 34 -4.83 -1.15 -3.56
C MET A 34 -3.84 -0.32 -4.41
N GLY A 35 -3.25 -0.90 -5.45
CA GLY A 35 -2.44 -0.18 -6.42
C GLY A 35 -3.22 0.78 -7.32
N ILE A 36 -4.54 0.57 -7.47
CA ILE A 36 -5.37 1.40 -8.36
C ILE A 36 -5.25 2.90 -8.03
N PRO A 37 -5.48 3.35 -6.77
CA PRO A 37 -5.32 4.77 -6.43
C PRO A 37 -3.89 5.28 -6.63
N VAL A 38 -2.87 4.45 -6.35
CA VAL A 38 -1.45 4.81 -6.54
C VAL A 38 -1.15 5.10 -8.00
N ILE A 39 -1.52 4.17 -8.89
CA ILE A 39 -1.26 4.24 -10.34
C ILE A 39 -2.07 5.38 -10.95
N ALA A 40 -3.38 5.39 -10.70
CA ALA A 40 -4.30 6.34 -11.31
C ALA A 40 -4.00 7.79 -10.86
N LEU A 41 -3.80 8.03 -9.55
CA LEU A 41 -3.47 9.35 -9.05
C LEU A 41 -2.17 9.88 -9.67
N SER A 42 -1.13 9.06 -9.72
CA SER A 42 0.17 9.47 -10.24
C SER A 42 0.12 9.80 -11.73
N ALA A 43 -0.59 8.98 -12.53
CA ALA A 43 -0.76 9.21 -13.96
C ALA A 43 -1.61 10.47 -14.24
N LEU A 44 -2.71 10.66 -13.50
CA LEU A 44 -3.57 11.83 -13.67
C LEU A 44 -2.91 13.14 -13.26
N LEU A 45 -2.09 13.12 -12.19
CA LEU A 45 -1.30 14.30 -11.78
C LEU A 45 -0.19 14.63 -12.78
N ALA A 46 0.28 13.65 -13.55
CA ALA A 46 1.29 13.85 -14.59
C ALA A 46 0.71 14.41 -15.90
N ALA A 47 -0.58 14.22 -16.15
CA ALA A 47 -1.26 14.64 -17.36
C ALA A 47 -1.80 16.07 -17.24
N SER A 48 -1.77 16.83 -18.34
CA SER A 48 -2.40 18.14 -18.47
C SER A 48 -3.73 18.08 -19.23
N ARG A 49 -3.92 17.03 -20.05
CA ARG A 49 -5.11 16.76 -20.88
C ARG A 49 -5.40 15.27 -20.91
N PRO A 50 -6.64 14.85 -21.19
CA PRO A 50 -6.94 13.43 -21.37
C PRO A 50 -6.11 12.74 -22.44
N THR A 51 -5.76 13.45 -23.52
CA THR A 51 -4.94 12.96 -24.63
C THR A 51 -3.52 12.58 -24.21
N ASP A 52 -3.00 13.19 -23.14
CA ASP A 52 -1.65 12.90 -22.60
C ASP A 52 -1.56 11.47 -21.99
N LEU A 53 -2.69 10.79 -21.85
CA LEU A 53 -2.80 9.40 -21.38
C LEU A 53 -3.13 8.40 -22.49
N MET A 54 -3.09 8.84 -23.76
CA MET A 54 -3.44 8.02 -24.92
C MET A 54 -2.20 7.65 -25.76
N GLY A 55 -2.36 6.73 -26.71
CA GLY A 55 -1.26 6.32 -27.62
C GLY A 55 -0.07 5.74 -26.86
N ASP A 56 1.13 6.24 -27.15
CA ASP A 56 2.38 5.76 -26.52
C ASP A 56 2.40 5.96 -25.02
N ALA A 57 1.75 7.01 -24.50
CA ALA A 57 1.62 7.24 -23.07
C ALA A 57 0.80 6.13 -22.37
N ALA A 58 -0.25 5.60 -23.03
CA ALA A 58 -1.01 4.47 -22.52
C ALA A 58 -0.16 3.20 -22.45
N VAL A 59 0.66 2.94 -23.48
CA VAL A 59 1.62 1.82 -23.48
C VAL A 59 2.63 1.99 -22.35
N ARG A 60 3.19 3.19 -22.20
CA ARG A 60 4.11 3.53 -21.11
C ARG A 60 3.47 3.29 -19.75
N LEU A 61 2.26 3.78 -19.52
CA LEU A 61 1.51 3.55 -18.28
C LEU A 61 1.26 2.05 -18.04
N GLY A 62 0.98 1.28 -19.08
CA GLY A 62 0.86 -0.18 -18.99
C GLY A 62 2.15 -0.85 -18.51
N LEU A 63 3.31 -0.45 -19.07
CA LEU A 63 4.62 -0.96 -18.65
C LEU A 63 4.96 -0.55 -17.19
N LEU A 64 4.68 0.70 -16.80
CA LEU A 64 4.86 1.19 -15.44
C LEU A 64 3.98 0.42 -14.45
N THR A 65 2.75 0.12 -14.84
CA THR A 65 1.81 -0.69 -14.06
C THR A 65 2.35 -2.11 -13.89
N ALA A 66 2.90 -2.72 -14.93
CA ALA A 66 3.54 -4.04 -14.84
C ALA A 66 4.74 -4.03 -13.87
N VAL A 67 5.61 -3.01 -13.93
CA VAL A 67 6.73 -2.83 -12.97
C VAL A 67 6.20 -2.71 -11.55
N TRP A 68 5.12 -1.95 -11.33
CA TRP A 68 4.49 -1.83 -10.01
C TRP A 68 4.01 -3.18 -9.49
N TYR A 69 3.37 -4.01 -10.33
CA TYR A 69 2.90 -5.34 -9.92
C TYR A 69 4.06 -6.28 -9.60
N PHE A 70 5.12 -6.29 -10.40
CA PHE A 70 6.33 -7.05 -10.08
C PHE A 70 6.95 -6.60 -8.76
N ALA A 71 7.12 -5.29 -8.53
CA ALA A 71 7.64 -4.75 -7.27
C ALA A 71 6.81 -5.19 -6.06
N TYR A 72 5.48 -5.17 -6.22
CA TYR A 72 4.54 -5.62 -5.19
C TYR A 72 4.68 -7.13 -4.90
N TRP A 73 4.76 -7.97 -5.94
CA TRP A 73 4.97 -9.42 -5.77
C TRP A 73 6.30 -9.72 -5.11
N ILE A 74 7.39 -9.14 -5.59
CA ILE A 74 8.73 -9.26 -5.00
C ILE A 74 8.68 -8.90 -3.51
N SER A 75 8.10 -7.76 -3.16
CA SER A 75 7.97 -7.32 -1.77
C SER A 75 7.19 -8.30 -0.90
N SER A 76 6.07 -8.81 -1.41
CA SER A 76 5.21 -9.79 -0.73
C SER A 76 5.93 -11.12 -0.54
N GLN A 77 6.61 -11.63 -1.56
CA GLN A 77 7.33 -12.90 -1.56
C GLN A 77 8.54 -12.85 -0.63
N VAL A 78 9.34 -11.75 -0.68
CA VAL A 78 10.48 -11.54 0.24
C VAL A 78 10.00 -11.53 1.68
N ASN A 79 8.88 -10.85 1.98
CA ASN A 79 8.32 -10.84 3.32
C ASN A 79 7.83 -12.23 3.77
N CYS A 80 7.19 -12.98 2.87
CA CYS A 80 6.74 -14.35 3.16
C CYS A 80 7.90 -15.31 3.47
N ILE A 81 9.03 -15.20 2.73
CA ILE A 81 10.22 -16.02 3.00
C ILE A 81 10.88 -15.62 4.30
N ALA A 82 11.03 -14.31 4.55
CA ALA A 82 11.66 -13.79 5.77
C ALA A 82 10.93 -14.23 7.06
N ASP A 83 9.62 -14.47 6.96
CA ASP A 83 8.80 -14.90 8.09
C ASP A 83 8.46 -16.40 8.06
N TYR A 84 8.96 -17.17 7.10
CA TYR A 84 8.51 -18.54 6.84
C TYR A 84 8.59 -19.44 8.08
N GLU A 85 9.72 -19.46 8.78
CA GLU A 85 9.90 -20.29 9.97
C GLU A 85 9.03 -19.82 11.14
N LEU A 86 8.87 -18.51 11.30
CA LEU A 86 8.01 -17.91 12.31
C LEU A 86 6.52 -18.22 12.02
N ASP A 87 6.13 -18.04 10.77
CA ASP A 87 4.74 -18.25 10.33
C ASP A 87 4.31 -19.72 10.40
N LYS A 88 5.23 -20.71 10.31
CA LYS A 88 4.91 -22.13 10.55
C LYS A 88 4.31 -22.38 11.92
N THR A 89 4.73 -21.64 12.92
CA THR A 89 4.24 -21.81 14.30
C THR A 89 2.85 -21.18 14.50
N TYR A 90 2.57 -20.06 13.83
CA TYR A 90 1.39 -19.24 14.13
C TYR A 90 0.38 -19.11 13.00
N LYS A 91 0.79 -19.35 11.75
CA LYS A 91 -0.03 -19.21 10.54
C LYS A 91 0.05 -20.48 9.71
N SER A 92 -1.09 -20.97 9.25
CA SER A 92 -1.11 -22.22 8.47
C SER A 92 -1.13 -22.01 6.95
N ARG A 93 -1.65 -20.87 6.48
CA ARG A 93 -1.94 -20.65 5.06
C ARG A 93 -0.69 -20.31 4.24
N LEU A 94 0.11 -19.35 4.69
CA LEU A 94 1.31 -18.91 3.97
C LEU A 94 2.38 -20.00 3.90
N PRO A 95 2.80 -20.64 5.01
CA PRO A 95 3.76 -21.73 4.97
C PRO A 95 3.32 -22.89 4.07
N ARG A 96 2.06 -23.34 4.16
CA ARG A 96 1.52 -24.40 3.28
C ARG A 96 1.62 -24.01 1.79
N SER A 97 1.39 -22.74 1.46
CA SER A 97 1.52 -22.28 0.07
C SER A 97 2.97 -22.32 -0.41
N ILE A 98 3.92 -21.95 0.45
CA ILE A 98 5.36 -22.07 0.16
C ILE A 98 5.75 -23.55 -0.03
N ASP A 99 5.25 -24.46 0.82
CA ASP A 99 5.49 -25.90 0.71
C ASP A 99 4.92 -26.48 -0.61
N VAL A 100 3.71 -26.08 -1.01
CA VAL A 100 3.10 -26.46 -2.31
C VAL A 100 3.95 -25.99 -3.49
N LEU A 101 4.65 -24.85 -3.35
CA LEU A 101 5.60 -24.32 -4.33
C LEU A 101 7.00 -24.95 -4.22
N LYS A 102 7.18 -26.03 -3.46
CA LYS A 102 8.45 -26.73 -3.21
C LYS A 102 9.46 -25.94 -2.37
N GLY A 103 8.99 -25.06 -1.51
CA GLY A 103 9.80 -24.40 -0.49
C GLY A 103 10.39 -23.04 -0.90
N PRO A 104 11.16 -22.41 0.03
CA PRO A 104 11.69 -21.05 -0.13
C PRO A 104 12.60 -20.87 -1.37
N THR A 105 13.37 -21.91 -1.77
CA THR A 105 14.26 -21.81 -2.94
C THR A 105 13.49 -21.51 -4.22
N THR A 106 12.32 -22.13 -4.41
CA THR A 106 11.47 -21.85 -5.57
C THR A 106 10.98 -20.40 -5.57
N ILE A 107 10.61 -19.87 -4.38
CA ILE A 107 10.18 -18.47 -4.26
C ILE A 107 11.33 -17.52 -4.58
N TRP A 108 12.58 -17.81 -4.13
CA TRP A 108 13.74 -17.01 -4.50
C TRP A 108 13.99 -17.01 -6.02
N THR A 109 13.79 -18.15 -6.68
CA THR A 109 13.87 -18.23 -8.14
C THR A 109 12.79 -17.36 -8.81
N MET A 110 11.57 -17.38 -8.30
CA MET A 110 10.49 -16.51 -8.80
C MET A 110 10.84 -15.03 -8.62
N ILE A 111 11.31 -14.62 -7.44
CA ILE A 111 11.78 -13.26 -7.17
C ILE A 111 12.87 -12.85 -8.16
N ALA A 112 13.84 -13.72 -8.42
CA ALA A 112 14.91 -13.43 -9.39
C ALA A 112 14.36 -13.20 -10.81
N ILE A 113 13.45 -14.06 -11.29
CA ILE A 113 12.81 -13.92 -12.61
C ILE A 113 12.00 -12.62 -12.66
N GLU A 114 11.17 -12.34 -11.67
CA GLU A 114 10.35 -11.13 -11.60
C GLU A 114 11.23 -9.86 -11.56
N THR A 115 12.34 -9.91 -10.81
CA THR A 115 13.31 -8.80 -10.75
C THR A 115 13.97 -8.56 -12.10
N VAL A 116 14.39 -9.61 -12.81
CA VAL A 116 15.00 -9.48 -14.15
C VAL A 116 14.00 -8.90 -15.16
N LEU A 117 12.75 -9.42 -15.16
CA LEU A 117 11.72 -8.92 -16.08
C LEU A 117 11.37 -7.46 -15.81
N ALA A 118 11.16 -7.09 -14.55
CA ALA A 118 10.88 -5.72 -14.15
C ALA A 118 12.06 -4.79 -14.46
N SER A 119 13.30 -5.21 -14.19
CA SER A 119 14.51 -4.44 -14.50
C SER A 119 14.68 -4.21 -15.99
N ALA A 120 14.36 -5.20 -16.83
CA ALA A 120 14.39 -5.04 -18.29
C ALA A 120 13.39 -3.95 -18.77
N ILE A 121 12.17 -3.94 -18.21
CA ILE A 121 11.17 -2.89 -18.49
C ILE A 121 11.67 -1.53 -18.00
N VAL A 122 12.25 -1.45 -16.79
CA VAL A 122 12.79 -0.21 -16.21
C VAL A 122 13.90 0.37 -17.08
N VAL A 123 14.86 -0.47 -17.50
CA VAL A 123 15.97 -0.05 -18.39
C VAL A 123 15.44 0.42 -19.74
N TYR A 124 14.50 -0.32 -20.33
CA TYR A 124 13.84 0.08 -21.58
C TYR A 124 13.19 1.47 -21.43
N LEU A 125 12.39 1.69 -20.38
CA LEU A 125 11.75 2.99 -20.12
C LEU A 125 12.77 4.10 -19.83
N ALA A 126 13.85 3.80 -19.09
CA ALA A 126 14.88 4.77 -18.79
C ALA A 126 15.62 5.25 -20.04
N ILE A 127 15.86 4.35 -21.00
CA ILE A 127 16.52 4.67 -22.29
C ILE A 127 15.54 5.41 -23.21
N SER A 128 14.34 4.86 -23.42
CA SER A 128 13.35 5.43 -24.34
C SER A 128 12.89 6.84 -23.94
N GLU A 129 12.79 7.10 -22.65
CA GLU A 129 12.38 8.40 -22.10
C GLU A 129 13.57 9.30 -21.72
N SER A 130 14.81 8.83 -21.88
CA SER A 130 16.03 9.54 -21.42
C SER A 130 15.98 9.90 -19.93
N ARG A 131 15.46 8.99 -19.07
CA ARG A 131 15.19 9.21 -17.63
C ARG A 131 15.93 8.22 -16.75
N VAL A 132 17.23 8.39 -16.59
CA VAL A 132 18.08 7.52 -15.73
C VAL A 132 17.57 7.42 -14.29
N GLY A 133 16.90 8.45 -13.78
CA GLY A 133 16.28 8.44 -12.45
C GLY A 133 15.32 7.28 -12.21
N LEU A 134 14.71 6.69 -13.26
CA LEU A 134 13.86 5.49 -13.13
C LEU A 134 14.66 4.29 -12.60
N VAL A 135 15.90 4.11 -13.07
CA VAL A 135 16.79 3.05 -12.56
C VAL A 135 17.15 3.29 -11.12
N VAL A 136 17.46 4.54 -10.74
CA VAL A 136 17.78 4.91 -9.35
C VAL A 136 16.61 4.63 -8.42
N LEU A 137 15.39 5.03 -8.80
CA LEU A 137 14.17 4.77 -8.02
C LEU A 137 13.88 3.27 -7.89
N TRP A 138 14.11 2.50 -8.96
CA TRP A 138 13.95 1.04 -8.94
C TRP A 138 14.91 0.36 -7.97
N VAL A 139 16.20 0.70 -8.05
CA VAL A 139 17.22 0.15 -7.17
C VAL A 139 16.96 0.53 -5.71
N ALA A 140 16.57 1.80 -5.45
CA ALA A 140 16.18 2.25 -4.12
C ALA A 140 14.97 1.47 -3.59
N GLY A 141 13.97 1.19 -4.44
CA GLY A 141 12.81 0.37 -4.09
C GLY A 141 13.20 -1.05 -3.70
N LEU A 142 14.01 -1.73 -4.50
CA LEU A 142 14.51 -3.08 -4.19
C LEU A 142 15.33 -3.11 -2.89
N PHE A 143 16.19 -2.11 -2.68
CA PHE A 143 16.94 -1.97 -1.44
C PHE A 143 16.01 -1.84 -0.23
N LEU A 144 14.98 -0.99 -0.30
CA LEU A 144 14.02 -0.81 0.79
C LEU A 144 13.19 -2.07 1.05
N VAL A 145 12.80 -2.83 0.01
CA VAL A 145 12.11 -4.12 0.15
C VAL A 145 12.99 -5.11 0.92
N ALA A 146 14.27 -5.23 0.55
CA ALA A 146 15.22 -6.07 1.25
C ALA A 146 15.43 -5.60 2.71
N ALA A 147 15.69 -4.31 2.91
CA ALA A 147 15.91 -3.69 4.21
C ALA A 147 14.69 -3.79 5.14
N TYR A 148 13.48 -3.79 4.59
CA TYR A 148 12.25 -3.96 5.35
C TYR A 148 12.13 -5.36 5.95
N SER A 149 12.43 -6.40 5.17
CA SER A 149 12.12 -7.79 5.53
C SER A 149 13.32 -8.59 6.02
N LEU A 150 14.54 -8.33 5.51
CA LEU A 150 15.72 -9.17 5.70
C LEU A 150 16.66 -8.62 6.79
N GLU A 151 17.38 -9.54 7.45
CA GLU A 151 18.48 -9.21 8.35
C GLU A 151 19.68 -8.66 7.53
N PRO A 152 20.51 -7.79 8.11
CA PRO A 152 20.48 -7.29 9.50
C PRO A 152 19.58 -6.07 9.71
N LEU A 153 19.01 -5.48 8.66
CA LEU A 153 18.24 -4.24 8.77
C LEU A 153 16.85 -4.49 9.34
N ARG A 154 16.09 -5.39 8.75
CA ARG A 154 14.75 -5.85 9.13
C ARG A 154 13.86 -4.74 9.75
N PHE A 155 13.65 -3.63 9.01
CA PHE A 155 12.96 -2.44 9.49
C PHE A 155 11.54 -2.70 9.99
N LYS A 156 10.89 -3.78 9.53
CA LYS A 156 9.56 -4.17 10.02
C LYS A 156 9.48 -4.41 11.54
N GLN A 157 10.60 -4.69 12.20
CA GLN A 157 10.68 -4.89 13.65
C GLN A 157 11.19 -3.65 14.40
N ARG A 158 11.39 -2.52 13.72
CA ARG A 158 12.03 -1.32 14.29
C ARG A 158 11.05 -0.15 14.51
N GLY A 159 9.82 -0.45 14.98
CA GLY A 159 8.85 0.56 15.38
C GLY A 159 8.53 1.54 14.23
N LEU A 160 8.83 2.83 14.39
CA LEU A 160 8.49 3.86 13.39
C LEU A 160 9.11 3.59 12.00
N LEU A 161 10.30 2.99 11.93
CA LEU A 161 10.93 2.63 10.65
C LEU A 161 10.08 1.63 9.86
N ASN A 162 9.33 0.75 10.52
CA ASN A 162 8.36 -0.11 9.87
C ASN A 162 7.35 0.70 9.05
N LEU A 163 6.71 1.68 9.67
CA LEU A 163 5.65 2.48 9.04
C LEU A 163 6.18 3.35 7.91
N VAL A 164 7.30 4.03 8.15
CA VAL A 164 7.94 4.91 7.16
C VAL A 164 8.37 4.10 5.95
N THR A 165 9.11 2.99 6.17
CA THR A 165 9.61 2.15 5.07
C THR A 165 8.46 1.54 4.28
N LEU A 166 7.41 1.06 4.96
CA LEU A 166 6.26 0.47 4.30
C LEU A 166 5.46 1.52 3.48
N SER A 167 5.32 2.75 4.03
CA SER A 167 4.72 3.88 3.29
C SER A 167 5.55 4.26 2.05
N LEU A 168 6.87 4.26 2.16
CA LEU A 168 7.77 4.51 1.03
C LEU A 168 7.64 3.44 -0.04
N ILE A 169 7.67 2.15 0.33
CA ILE A 169 7.64 1.02 -0.62
C ILE A 169 6.29 0.92 -1.33
N LEU A 170 5.18 1.04 -0.60
CA LEU A 170 3.85 0.74 -1.14
C LEU A 170 3.20 1.95 -1.83
N TYR A 171 3.55 3.17 -1.41
CA TYR A 171 2.82 4.37 -1.86
C TYR A 171 3.73 5.42 -2.48
N PHE A 172 4.74 5.92 -1.77
CA PHE A 172 5.52 7.07 -2.23
C PHE A 172 6.39 6.75 -3.45
N LEU A 173 7.28 5.76 -3.34
CA LEU A 173 8.19 5.42 -4.44
C LEU A 173 7.45 4.99 -5.71
N PRO A 174 6.42 4.13 -5.65
CA PRO A 174 5.63 3.79 -6.82
C PRO A 174 4.92 5.00 -7.43
N SER A 175 4.34 5.86 -6.61
CA SER A 175 3.70 7.09 -7.08
C SER A 175 4.70 8.03 -7.75
N LEU A 176 5.84 8.26 -7.10
CA LEU A 176 6.93 9.07 -7.64
C LEU A 176 7.49 8.49 -8.94
N TYR A 177 7.66 7.17 -9.01
CA TYR A 177 8.15 6.46 -10.19
C TYR A 177 7.23 6.66 -11.40
N ILE A 178 5.91 6.48 -11.22
CA ILE A 178 4.93 6.67 -12.29
C ILE A 178 4.84 8.15 -12.67
N TYR A 179 4.72 9.05 -11.68
CA TYR A 179 4.67 10.49 -11.92
C TYR A 179 5.92 10.97 -12.67
N TYR A 180 7.11 10.59 -12.21
CA TYR A 180 8.37 10.96 -12.83
C TYR A 180 8.48 10.43 -14.27
N ALA A 181 7.98 9.22 -14.57
CA ALA A 181 8.02 8.66 -15.92
C ALA A 181 7.02 9.33 -16.88
N MET A 182 5.87 9.78 -16.37
CA MET A 182 4.78 10.31 -17.20
C MET A 182 4.81 11.84 -17.33
N ALA A 183 5.20 12.58 -16.26
CA ALA A 183 5.16 14.03 -16.26
C ALA A 183 6.27 14.63 -17.15
N PRO A 184 5.98 15.64 -17.97
CA PRO A 184 7.01 16.33 -18.78
C PRO A 184 8.06 17.01 -17.89
N ARG A 185 7.65 17.50 -16.74
CA ARG A 185 8.51 18.10 -15.70
C ARG A 185 7.96 17.82 -14.31
N MET A 186 8.84 17.85 -13.31
CA MET A 186 8.45 17.71 -11.91
C MET A 186 7.90 19.02 -11.37
N GLU A 187 6.64 19.00 -10.92
CA GLU A 187 5.97 20.17 -10.34
C GLU A 187 5.75 19.98 -8.83
N MET A 188 5.88 21.08 -8.07
CA MET A 188 5.83 21.02 -6.59
C MET A 188 4.48 20.57 -6.05
N LEU A 189 3.36 21.08 -6.57
CA LEU A 189 2.03 20.74 -6.05
C LEU A 189 1.66 19.25 -6.24
N PRO A 190 1.84 18.63 -7.42
CA PRO A 190 1.72 17.19 -7.58
C PRO A 190 2.63 16.40 -6.64
N LEU A 191 3.88 16.83 -6.45
CA LEU A 191 4.78 16.15 -5.50
C LEU A 191 4.27 16.24 -4.06
N LEU A 192 3.78 17.41 -3.62
CA LEU A 192 3.16 17.55 -2.31
C LEU A 192 1.90 16.68 -2.16
N ALA A 193 1.10 16.52 -3.23
CA ALA A 193 -0.04 15.63 -3.24
C ALA A 193 0.39 14.17 -3.04
N LEU A 194 1.46 13.70 -3.73
CA LEU A 194 1.98 12.34 -3.59
C LEU A 194 2.59 12.09 -2.20
N VAL A 195 3.34 13.05 -1.66
CA VAL A 195 3.87 12.98 -0.29
C VAL A 195 2.74 12.94 0.72
N GLY A 196 1.75 13.83 0.58
CA GLY A 196 0.59 13.89 1.47
C GLY A 196 -0.22 12.59 1.45
N PHE A 197 -0.51 12.05 0.26
CA PHE A 197 -1.19 10.77 0.08
C PHE A 197 -0.41 9.63 0.76
N SER A 198 0.88 9.51 0.49
CA SER A 198 1.71 8.44 1.06
C SER A 198 1.82 8.55 2.59
N THR A 199 1.92 9.77 3.11
CA THR A 199 1.96 10.01 4.55
C THR A 199 0.62 9.72 5.22
N GLN A 200 -0.51 10.03 4.56
CA GLN A 200 -1.84 9.67 5.06
C GLN A 200 -2.00 8.16 5.23
N MET A 201 -1.39 7.37 4.33
CA MET A 201 -1.43 5.90 4.41
C MET A 201 -0.78 5.35 5.68
N ILE A 202 0.13 6.08 6.34
CA ILE A 202 0.70 5.68 7.64
C ILE A 202 -0.41 5.44 8.67
N GLY A 203 -1.46 6.27 8.67
CA GLY A 203 -2.64 6.07 9.54
C GLY A 203 -3.29 4.70 9.33
N LEU A 204 -3.49 4.28 8.07
CA LEU A 204 -4.08 2.98 7.73
C LEU A 204 -3.11 1.81 7.99
N LEU A 205 -1.81 2.00 7.79
CA LEU A 205 -0.79 1.01 8.15
C LEU A 205 -0.76 0.72 9.64
N LEU A 206 -0.93 1.76 10.48
CA LEU A 206 -1.08 1.59 11.93
C LEU A 206 -2.33 0.78 12.28
N VAL A 207 -3.45 1.01 11.59
CA VAL A 207 -4.68 0.22 11.82
C VAL A 207 -4.46 -1.25 11.51
N ASN A 208 -3.70 -1.57 10.45
CA ASN A 208 -3.34 -2.95 10.14
C ASN A 208 -2.49 -3.58 11.27
N GLN A 209 -1.53 -2.85 11.85
CA GLN A 209 -0.77 -3.32 13.01
C GLN A 209 -1.63 -3.48 14.27
N ILE A 210 -2.70 -2.68 14.43
CA ILE A 210 -3.67 -2.84 15.53
C ILE A 210 -4.45 -4.16 15.39
N GLU A 211 -4.74 -4.60 14.15
CA GLU A 211 -5.37 -5.90 13.92
C GLU A 211 -4.49 -7.05 14.42
N ASP A 212 -3.18 -6.98 14.16
CA ASP A 212 -2.21 -8.02 14.46
C ASP A 212 -1.57 -7.87 15.88
N TYR A 213 -1.97 -6.88 16.68
CA TYR A 213 -1.34 -6.51 17.96
C TYR A 213 -1.08 -7.69 18.92
N HIS A 214 -2.04 -8.59 19.09
CA HIS A 214 -1.87 -9.72 20.01
C HIS A 214 -0.90 -10.76 19.47
N GLU A 215 -0.98 -11.04 18.18
CA GLU A 215 -0.10 -11.98 17.50
C GLU A 215 1.34 -11.45 17.56
N ASP A 216 1.54 -10.18 17.19
CA ASP A 216 2.84 -9.51 17.24
C ASP A 216 3.44 -9.52 18.66
N ARG A 217 2.62 -9.23 19.67
CA ARG A 217 3.06 -9.23 21.07
C ARG A 217 3.46 -10.62 21.55
N GLN A 218 2.71 -11.66 21.19
CA GLN A 218 3.05 -13.04 21.54
C GLN A 218 4.33 -13.52 20.85
N MET A 219 4.57 -13.04 19.64
CA MET A 219 5.76 -13.36 18.83
C MET A 219 6.97 -12.48 19.15
N SER A 220 6.86 -11.55 20.12
CA SER A 220 7.90 -10.57 20.44
C SER A 220 8.31 -9.68 19.26
N VAL A 221 7.40 -9.48 18.29
CA VAL A 221 7.62 -8.58 17.15
C VAL A 221 7.36 -7.14 17.61
N LEU A 222 8.41 -6.32 17.64
CA LEU A 222 8.36 -4.95 18.17
C LEU A 222 7.83 -3.95 17.13
N THR A 223 6.59 -4.14 16.67
CA THR A 223 5.89 -3.16 15.83
C THR A 223 5.62 -1.85 16.59
N SER A 224 5.26 -0.79 15.86
CA SER A 224 4.90 0.50 16.48
C SER A 224 3.76 0.33 17.48
N THR A 225 2.76 -0.46 17.12
CA THR A 225 1.58 -0.71 17.98
C THR A 225 1.94 -1.46 19.25
N VAL A 226 2.84 -2.45 19.17
CA VAL A 226 3.32 -3.18 20.35
C VAL A 226 4.12 -2.27 21.30
N ARG A 227 4.95 -1.36 20.73
CA ARG A 227 5.75 -0.42 21.54
C ARG A 227 4.92 0.66 22.20
N TRP A 228 3.91 1.19 21.54
CA TRP A 228 3.13 2.34 22.03
C TRP A 228 1.87 1.96 22.77
N GLY A 229 1.38 0.71 22.62
CA GLY A 229 0.08 0.26 23.05
C GLY A 229 -1.04 0.68 22.09
N LEU A 230 -2.19 0.02 22.22
CA LEU A 230 -3.32 0.18 21.28
C LEU A 230 -3.88 1.60 21.26
N LYS A 231 -4.09 2.19 22.44
CA LYS A 231 -4.67 3.54 22.59
C LYS A 231 -3.80 4.60 21.92
N ARG A 232 -2.48 4.59 22.19
CA ARG A 232 -1.56 5.58 21.60
C ARG A 232 -1.40 5.35 20.10
N ALA A 233 -1.28 4.11 19.64
CA ALA A 233 -1.18 3.79 18.23
C ALA A 233 -2.43 4.25 17.45
N SER A 234 -3.64 4.03 17.99
CA SER A 234 -4.87 4.48 17.36
C SER A 234 -5.04 6.01 17.39
N LEU A 235 -4.55 6.68 18.44
CA LEU A 235 -4.51 8.15 18.49
C LEU A 235 -3.55 8.71 17.42
N VAL A 236 -2.37 8.13 17.28
CA VAL A 236 -1.40 8.53 16.23
C VAL A 236 -2.01 8.30 14.85
N ALA A 237 -2.69 7.16 14.60
CA ALA A 237 -3.38 6.90 13.34
C ALA A 237 -4.46 7.95 13.03
N LEU A 238 -5.27 8.32 14.03
CA LEU A 238 -6.27 9.40 13.91
C LEU A 238 -5.62 10.74 13.60
N SER A 239 -4.53 11.09 14.29
CA SER A 239 -3.80 12.37 14.09
C SER A 239 -3.19 12.45 12.70
N PHE A 240 -2.52 11.40 12.20
CA PHE A 240 -2.01 11.35 10.83
C PHE A 240 -3.14 11.52 9.81
N THR A 241 -4.24 10.81 9.99
CA THR A 241 -5.40 10.94 9.10
C THR A 241 -5.96 12.36 9.12
N ALA A 242 -6.10 12.98 10.28
CA ALA A 242 -6.64 14.33 10.41
C ALA A 242 -5.74 15.38 9.73
N VAL A 243 -4.45 15.40 10.09
CA VAL A 243 -3.48 16.37 9.58
C VAL A 243 -3.30 16.23 8.07
N MET A 244 -3.11 14.98 7.58
CA MET A 244 -2.89 14.75 6.15
C MET A 244 -4.15 14.96 5.33
N SER A 245 -5.33 14.64 5.85
CA SER A 245 -6.59 14.98 5.17
C SER A 245 -6.77 16.49 5.02
N ALA A 246 -6.47 17.27 6.04
CA ALA A 246 -6.52 18.74 5.96
C ALA A 246 -5.49 19.27 4.95
N ALA A 247 -4.25 18.79 5.00
CA ALA A 247 -3.20 19.18 4.06
C ALA A 247 -3.56 18.84 2.61
N LEU A 248 -4.08 17.64 2.36
CA LEU A 248 -4.51 17.21 1.03
C LEU A 248 -5.71 18.00 0.52
N LEU A 249 -6.67 18.37 1.37
CA LEU A 249 -7.78 19.27 0.99
C LEU A 249 -7.25 20.62 0.52
N VAL A 250 -6.23 21.18 1.19
CA VAL A 250 -5.60 22.44 0.77
C VAL A 250 -4.89 22.26 -0.58
N VAL A 251 -4.04 21.21 -0.70
CA VAL A 251 -3.27 20.95 -1.94
C VAL A 251 -4.21 20.75 -3.13
N PHE A 252 -5.24 19.91 -2.98
CA PHE A 252 -6.19 19.65 -4.05
C PHE A 252 -7.16 20.81 -4.29
N GLY A 253 -7.46 21.62 -3.28
CA GLY A 253 -8.18 22.90 -3.44
C GLY A 253 -7.39 23.88 -4.31
N ILE A 254 -6.06 23.94 -4.17
CA ILE A 254 -5.19 24.76 -5.03
C ILE A 254 -5.03 24.15 -6.43
N LEU A 255 -4.99 22.82 -6.53
CA LEU A 255 -4.90 22.10 -7.81
C LEU A 255 -6.21 22.16 -8.62
N ALA A 256 -7.36 22.36 -7.98
CA ALA A 256 -8.65 22.43 -8.65
C ALA A 256 -8.73 23.67 -9.57
N ARG A 257 -8.80 23.45 -10.90
CA ARG A 257 -8.75 24.50 -11.92
C ARG A 257 -10.11 24.80 -12.56
N ASN A 258 -11.11 23.95 -12.31
CA ASN A 258 -12.44 24.08 -12.92
C ASN A 258 -13.54 23.69 -11.93
N PRO A 259 -14.82 24.06 -12.18
CA PRO A 259 -15.93 23.75 -11.28
C PRO A 259 -16.10 22.25 -10.98
N TYR A 260 -15.82 21.37 -11.93
CA TYR A 260 -15.96 19.92 -11.75
C TYR A 260 -14.94 19.39 -10.74
N ALA A 261 -13.70 19.89 -10.77
CA ALA A 261 -12.67 19.54 -9.80
C ALA A 261 -13.08 19.95 -8.37
N PHE A 262 -13.75 21.09 -8.19
CA PHE A 262 -14.29 21.48 -6.87
C PHE A 262 -15.39 20.55 -6.37
N VAL A 263 -16.20 19.96 -7.26
CA VAL A 263 -17.13 18.87 -6.85
C VAL A 263 -16.33 17.68 -6.32
N GLY A 264 -15.21 17.34 -6.96
CA GLY A 264 -14.30 16.31 -6.46
C GLY A 264 -13.73 16.64 -5.07
N VAL A 265 -13.34 17.90 -4.83
CA VAL A 265 -12.87 18.37 -3.51
C VAL A 265 -13.99 18.26 -2.45
N ALA A 266 -15.24 18.52 -2.81
CA ALA A 266 -16.38 18.31 -1.91
C ALA A 266 -16.58 16.84 -1.56
N VAL A 267 -16.48 15.92 -2.55
CA VAL A 267 -16.48 14.46 -2.32
C VAL A 267 -15.33 14.04 -1.41
N MET A 268 -14.14 14.62 -1.62
CA MET A 268 -12.96 14.38 -0.79
C MET A 268 -13.20 14.80 0.68
N LEU A 269 -13.83 15.95 0.92
CA LEU A 269 -14.19 16.42 2.26
C LEU A 269 -15.15 15.44 2.97
N VAL A 270 -16.19 14.97 2.27
CA VAL A 270 -17.14 13.98 2.81
C VAL A 270 -16.41 12.67 3.14
N SER A 271 -15.58 12.18 2.24
CA SER A 271 -14.82 10.94 2.41
C SER A 271 -13.85 11.02 3.59
N TYR A 272 -13.14 12.14 3.73
CA TYR A 272 -12.21 12.34 4.83
C TYR A 272 -12.91 12.51 6.18
N THR A 273 -14.09 13.15 6.19
CA THR A 273 -14.93 13.20 7.39
C THR A 273 -15.37 11.80 7.82
N ALA A 274 -15.73 10.94 6.87
CA ALA A 274 -16.06 9.55 7.14
C ALA A 274 -14.84 8.76 7.64
N ALA A 275 -13.66 8.95 7.05
CA ALA A 275 -12.42 8.33 7.50
C ALA A 275 -12.03 8.76 8.92
N LEU A 276 -12.17 10.04 9.26
CA LEU A 276 -11.93 10.54 10.62
C LEU A 276 -12.89 9.91 11.63
N ARG A 277 -14.18 9.79 11.31
CA ARG A 277 -15.15 9.09 12.16
C ARG A 277 -14.78 7.62 12.37
N TYR A 278 -14.28 6.96 11.35
CA TYR A 278 -13.80 5.59 11.45
C TYR A 278 -12.62 5.48 12.41
N HIS A 279 -11.57 6.31 12.24
CA HIS A 279 -10.41 6.32 13.12
C HIS A 279 -10.76 6.69 14.55
N PHE A 280 -11.71 7.61 14.75
CA PHE A 280 -12.21 7.96 16.06
C PHE A 280 -12.89 6.78 16.76
N LYS A 281 -13.78 6.05 16.06
CA LYS A 281 -14.40 4.82 16.59
C LYS A 281 -13.37 3.73 16.92
N LEU A 282 -12.29 3.65 16.13
CA LEU A 282 -11.19 2.72 16.40
C LEU A 282 -10.44 3.14 17.67
N PHE A 283 -10.16 4.43 17.83
CA PHE A 283 -9.52 4.97 19.04
C PHE A 283 -10.35 4.71 20.30
N GLU A 284 -11.67 4.98 20.26
CA GLU A 284 -12.57 4.66 21.39
C GLU A 284 -12.56 3.16 21.71
N GLY A 285 -12.62 2.31 20.70
CA GLY A 285 -12.56 0.86 20.84
C GLY A 285 -11.24 0.38 21.46
N ALA A 286 -10.11 0.93 20.98
CA ALA A 286 -8.77 0.62 21.48
C ALA A 286 -8.59 1.08 22.94
N ALA A 287 -9.04 2.29 23.28
CA ALA A 287 -9.01 2.81 24.63
C ALA A 287 -9.88 1.97 25.60
N SER A 288 -11.07 1.57 25.16
CA SER A 288 -11.94 0.69 25.92
C SER A 288 -11.32 -0.69 26.14
N TRP A 289 -10.70 -1.25 25.11
CA TRP A 289 -10.04 -2.55 25.21
C TRP A 289 -8.86 -2.53 26.18
N GLU A 290 -8.00 -1.50 26.09
CA GLU A 290 -6.85 -1.34 26.98
C GLU A 290 -7.29 -1.15 28.45
N ALA A 291 -8.41 -0.45 28.71
CA ALA A 291 -8.94 -0.21 30.05
C ALA A 291 -9.67 -1.42 30.65
N THR A 292 -10.41 -2.18 29.84
CA THR A 292 -11.30 -3.23 30.36
C THR A 292 -10.81 -4.65 30.11
N HIS A 293 -9.85 -4.83 29.19
CA HIS A 293 -9.39 -6.12 28.66
C HIS A 293 -10.52 -7.04 28.20
N SER A 294 -11.71 -6.48 27.89
CA SER A 294 -12.90 -7.26 27.56
C SER A 294 -12.83 -7.86 26.15
N ARG A 295 -13.33 -9.10 26.01
CA ARG A 295 -13.45 -9.77 24.72
C ARG A 295 -14.31 -8.99 23.72
N ALA A 296 -15.34 -8.30 24.20
CA ALA A 296 -16.25 -7.51 23.37
C ALA A 296 -15.52 -6.30 22.74
N ALA A 297 -14.72 -5.55 23.54
CA ALA A 297 -13.90 -4.45 23.04
C ALA A 297 -12.85 -4.95 22.04
N ALA A 298 -12.18 -6.06 22.32
CA ALA A 298 -11.24 -6.69 21.40
C ALA A 298 -11.88 -7.05 20.07
N GLN A 299 -13.07 -7.67 20.09
CA GLN A 299 -13.80 -8.01 18.86
C GLN A 299 -14.23 -6.77 18.08
N ARG A 300 -14.65 -5.69 18.76
CA ARG A 300 -15.00 -4.41 18.11
C ARG A 300 -13.80 -3.82 17.38
N VAL A 301 -12.64 -3.75 18.02
CA VAL A 301 -11.40 -3.24 17.39
C VAL A 301 -11.01 -4.08 16.18
N ARG A 302 -11.00 -5.41 16.29
CA ARG A 302 -10.68 -6.32 15.19
C ARG A 302 -11.65 -6.16 14.01
N ARG A 303 -12.97 -5.99 14.26
CA ARG A 303 -13.96 -5.76 13.20
C ARG A 303 -13.73 -4.44 12.48
N LEU A 304 -13.34 -3.38 13.20
CA LEU A 304 -13.00 -2.09 12.61
C LEU A 304 -11.69 -2.21 11.81
N ALA A 305 -10.64 -2.75 12.39
CA ALA A 305 -9.36 -2.91 11.72
C ALA A 305 -9.45 -3.75 10.44
N ALA A 306 -10.29 -4.77 10.41
CA ALA A 306 -10.55 -5.57 9.21
C ALA A 306 -11.17 -4.78 8.02
N GLN A 307 -11.57 -3.51 8.20
CA GLN A 307 -12.10 -2.65 7.15
C GLN A 307 -11.01 -1.81 6.46
N VAL A 308 -9.76 -1.90 6.86
CA VAL A 308 -8.63 -1.12 6.31
C VAL A 308 -8.62 -1.03 4.78
N PRO A 309 -8.78 -2.12 4.01
CA PRO A 309 -8.78 -2.00 2.55
C PRO A 309 -9.91 -1.15 1.97
N LEU A 310 -11.09 -1.14 2.60
CA LEU A 310 -12.16 -0.23 2.20
C LEU A 310 -11.75 1.24 2.44
N TRP A 311 -11.20 1.51 3.61
CA TRP A 311 -10.78 2.86 3.99
C TRP A 311 -9.59 3.37 3.17
N PHE A 312 -8.77 2.46 2.64
CA PHE A 312 -7.76 2.79 1.66
C PHE A 312 -8.36 3.40 0.39
N PHE A 313 -9.45 2.81 -0.14
CA PHE A 313 -10.16 3.38 -1.29
C PHE A 313 -10.88 4.69 -0.94
N VAL A 314 -11.51 4.76 0.23
CA VAL A 314 -12.17 5.98 0.72
C VAL A 314 -11.18 7.14 0.85
N ALA A 315 -9.93 6.87 1.20
CA ALA A 315 -8.89 7.90 1.28
C ALA A 315 -8.28 8.25 -0.09
N GLY A 316 -8.07 7.27 -0.97
CA GLY A 316 -7.33 7.46 -2.22
C GLY A 316 -8.20 7.85 -3.42
N MET A 317 -9.39 7.24 -3.60
CA MET A 317 -10.21 7.47 -4.79
C MET A 317 -10.72 8.90 -4.96
N PRO A 318 -11.04 9.67 -3.90
CA PRO A 318 -11.41 11.07 -4.07
C PRO A 318 -10.27 11.93 -4.67
N LEU A 319 -9.01 11.62 -4.36
CA LEU A 319 -7.85 12.29 -4.96
C LEU A 319 -7.77 12.02 -6.46
N VAL A 320 -7.99 10.75 -6.84
CA VAL A 320 -8.07 10.33 -8.25
C VAL A 320 -9.20 11.06 -8.97
N LEU A 321 -10.36 11.20 -8.30
CA LEU A 321 -11.51 11.93 -8.86
C LEU A 321 -11.16 13.40 -9.11
N VAL A 322 -10.58 14.13 -8.14
CA VAL A 322 -10.18 15.54 -8.34
C VAL A 322 -9.16 15.66 -9.46
N ALA A 323 -8.12 14.80 -9.46
CA ALA A 323 -7.10 14.82 -10.49
C ALA A 323 -7.69 14.54 -11.89
N GLY A 324 -8.62 13.58 -12.01
CA GLY A 324 -9.31 13.27 -13.28
C GLY A 324 -10.23 14.40 -13.75
N LEU A 325 -11.01 15.00 -12.84
CA LEU A 325 -11.91 16.11 -13.18
C LEU A 325 -11.16 17.39 -13.57
N ASN A 326 -9.90 17.55 -13.17
CA ASN A 326 -9.05 18.65 -13.64
C ASN A 326 -8.67 18.55 -15.13
N LEU A 327 -8.77 17.38 -15.74
CA LEU A 327 -8.42 17.17 -17.14
C LEU A 327 -9.58 17.47 -18.11
N ILE A 328 -10.81 17.62 -17.58
CA ILE A 328 -12.02 17.95 -18.33
C ILE A 328 -12.18 19.48 -18.38
#